data_f8441fce87ce55dc162e7f808661df7c
#
_entry.id   f8441fce87ce55dc162e7f808661df7c
#
_cell.length_a   1.000
_cell.length_b   1.000
_cell.length_c   1.000
_cell.angle_alpha   90.00
_cell.angle_beta   90.00
_cell.angle_gamma   90.00
#
_symmetry.space_group_name_H-M   'P 1'
#
loop_
_entity.id
_entity.type
_entity.pdbx_description
1 polymer ?
#
loop_
_entity_poly.entity_id
_entity_poly.type
_entity_poly.pdbx_seq_one_letter_code
_entity_poly.pdbx_strand_id
1 'polypeptide(L)'
;IPEATTLLGVSVSGGTAVVDLSEAFQSGGGSLSMQLRVAQVVFTATQFDEVQRVTIKLDGQDVDAIGGEGVPAVDLDRTDFTNVTPAVLVESPTPGASVASPLKVSGIANTFEAVVSYTIADGDGLIVDEGVTNASAGTGTWGDFEFTSTFGATKPGIGEVIAYQESAKDGSQIDVYSVPVRFGESTPSTPEPPSTP
;
A
#
# COMPACT_ATOMS: atom_id res chain seq x y z
N ILE A 1 -9.85 4.88 -10.26
CA ILE A 1 -10.30 6.28 -10.48
C ILE A 1 -10.50 6.45 -11.98
N PRO A 2 -11.62 7.06 -12.47
CA PRO A 2 -11.84 7.34 -13.89
C PRO A 2 -10.72 8.24 -14.47
N GLU A 3 -10.31 7.96 -15.70
CA GLU A 3 -9.21 8.67 -16.38
C GLU A 3 -9.47 10.19 -16.52
N ALA A 4 -10.75 10.56 -16.68
CA ALA A 4 -11.15 11.97 -16.80
C ALA A 4 -11.17 12.73 -15.46
N THR A 5 -10.87 12.08 -14.33
CA THR A 5 -10.84 12.73 -13.02
C THR A 5 -9.67 13.70 -12.93
N THR A 6 -9.94 14.92 -12.49
CA THR A 6 -8.93 15.95 -12.26
C THR A 6 -8.90 16.30 -10.77
N LEU A 7 -7.71 16.41 -10.20
CA LEU A 7 -7.51 16.99 -8.87
C LEU A 7 -7.58 18.52 -8.98
N LEU A 8 -8.56 19.12 -8.30
CA LEU A 8 -8.78 20.58 -8.32
C LEU A 8 -8.08 21.27 -7.15
N GLY A 9 -7.95 20.57 -6.02
CA GLY A 9 -7.26 21.11 -4.87
C GLY A 9 -7.14 20.13 -3.71
N VAL A 10 -6.16 20.39 -2.84
CA VAL A 10 -6.01 19.69 -1.54
C VAL A 10 -5.68 20.73 -0.49
N SER A 11 -6.33 20.65 0.67
CA SER A 11 -5.95 21.40 1.85
C SER A 11 -5.98 20.52 3.08
N VAL A 12 -5.04 20.73 4.02
CA VAL A 12 -4.96 19.96 5.27
C VAL A 12 -5.11 20.92 6.44
N SER A 13 -6.00 20.62 7.38
CA SER A 13 -6.21 21.39 8.59
C SER A 13 -6.77 20.50 9.70
N GLY A 14 -6.20 20.59 10.89
CA GLY A 14 -6.67 19.85 12.07
C GLY A 14 -6.73 18.33 11.89
N GLY A 15 -5.81 17.75 11.13
CA GLY A 15 -5.79 16.32 10.86
C GLY A 15 -6.72 15.85 9.74
N THR A 16 -7.47 16.77 9.11
CA THR A 16 -8.36 16.45 7.99
C THR A 16 -7.83 17.00 6.68
N ALA A 17 -7.71 16.12 5.68
CA ALA A 17 -7.48 16.54 4.29
C ALA A 17 -8.82 16.74 3.59
N VAL A 18 -9.00 17.92 2.98
CA VAL A 18 -10.09 18.18 2.04
C VAL A 18 -9.55 18.03 0.64
N VAL A 19 -10.07 17.06 -0.11
CA VAL A 19 -9.65 16.72 -1.47
C VAL A 19 -10.77 17.10 -2.44
N ASP A 20 -10.50 18.08 -3.30
CA ASP A 20 -11.45 18.55 -4.31
C ASP A 20 -11.15 17.90 -5.66
N LEU A 21 -12.11 17.14 -6.17
CA LEU A 21 -12.02 16.41 -7.43
C LEU A 21 -13.06 16.91 -8.42
N SER A 22 -12.79 16.74 -9.71
CA SER A 22 -13.81 17.03 -10.71
C SER A 22 -14.98 16.06 -10.61
N GLU A 23 -16.17 16.48 -11.06
CA GLU A 23 -17.40 15.68 -11.13
C GLU A 23 -17.18 14.32 -11.84
N ALA A 24 -16.20 14.23 -12.74
CA ALA A 24 -15.83 13.00 -13.43
C ALA A 24 -15.45 11.85 -12.47
N PHE A 25 -15.03 12.16 -11.24
CA PHE A 25 -14.69 11.17 -10.21
C PHE A 25 -15.84 10.21 -9.92
N GLN A 26 -17.07 10.68 -9.91
CA GLN A 26 -18.25 9.86 -9.63
C GLN A 26 -18.91 9.26 -10.89
N SER A 27 -18.32 9.41 -12.07
CA SER A 27 -18.90 8.90 -13.30
C SER A 27 -18.71 7.40 -13.50
N GLY A 28 -19.78 6.69 -13.83
CA GLY A 28 -19.79 5.26 -14.16
C GLY A 28 -19.39 4.34 -13.00
N GLY A 29 -19.57 3.04 -13.18
CA GLY A 29 -19.35 2.01 -12.18
C GLY A 29 -20.59 1.82 -11.27
N GLY A 30 -20.53 0.78 -10.42
CA GLY A 30 -21.52 0.49 -9.38
C GLY A 30 -20.94 0.71 -7.99
N SER A 31 -21.71 0.32 -6.96
CA SER A 31 -21.40 0.55 -5.55
C SER A 31 -19.97 0.16 -5.15
N LEU A 32 -19.53 -1.05 -5.52
CA LEU A 32 -18.16 -1.50 -5.21
C LEU A 32 -17.09 -0.62 -5.87
N SER A 33 -17.30 -0.27 -7.15
CA SER A 33 -16.37 0.60 -7.87
C SER A 33 -16.27 1.98 -7.22
N MET A 34 -17.38 2.53 -6.76
CA MET A 34 -17.42 3.82 -6.08
C MET A 34 -16.73 3.75 -4.72
N GLN A 35 -17.03 2.72 -3.92
CA GLN A 35 -16.40 2.49 -2.63
C GLN A 35 -14.87 2.35 -2.77
N LEU A 36 -14.40 1.58 -3.75
CA LEU A 36 -12.96 1.43 -4.03
C LEU A 36 -12.29 2.74 -4.46
N ARG A 37 -12.98 3.62 -5.22
CA ARG A 37 -12.43 4.93 -5.60
C ARG A 37 -12.25 5.83 -4.38
N VAL A 38 -13.27 5.91 -3.53
CA VAL A 38 -13.21 6.69 -2.29
C VAL A 38 -12.13 6.14 -1.37
N ALA A 39 -12.05 4.80 -1.21
CA ALA A 39 -10.98 4.15 -0.46
C ALA A 39 -9.58 4.52 -0.98
N GLN A 40 -9.35 4.51 -2.30
CA GLN A 40 -8.07 4.94 -2.89
C GLN A 40 -7.69 6.36 -2.49
N VAL A 41 -8.64 7.30 -2.47
CA VAL A 41 -8.37 8.69 -2.05
C VAL A 41 -8.02 8.73 -0.58
N VAL A 42 -8.79 8.04 0.28
CA VAL A 42 -8.55 7.99 1.73
C VAL A 42 -7.20 7.37 2.04
N PHE A 43 -6.89 6.19 1.50
CA PHE A 43 -5.60 5.53 1.73
C PHE A 43 -4.41 6.34 1.19
N THR A 44 -4.59 7.06 0.08
CA THR A 44 -3.54 7.93 -0.46
C THR A 44 -3.29 9.15 0.42
N ALA A 45 -4.33 9.80 0.91
CA ALA A 45 -4.18 10.99 1.75
C ALA A 45 -3.66 10.65 3.16
N THR A 46 -4.11 9.54 3.73
CA THR A 46 -3.71 9.09 5.08
C THR A 46 -2.35 8.36 5.13
N GLN A 47 -1.57 8.38 4.05
CA GLN A 47 -0.14 8.03 4.08
C GLN A 47 0.70 9.09 4.80
N PHE A 48 0.21 10.32 4.89
CA PHE A 48 0.89 11.43 5.53
C PHE A 48 0.48 11.50 7.01
N ASP A 49 1.45 11.51 7.91
CA ASP A 49 1.24 11.45 9.37
C ASP A 49 0.32 12.55 9.91
N GLU A 50 0.30 13.70 9.23
CA GLU A 50 -0.56 14.83 9.56
C GLU A 50 -2.03 14.65 9.13
N VAL A 51 -2.38 13.58 8.36
CA VAL A 51 -3.73 13.34 7.87
C VAL A 51 -4.31 12.08 8.50
N GLN A 52 -5.36 12.24 9.28
CA GLN A 52 -6.11 11.13 9.88
C GLN A 52 -7.49 10.94 9.23
N ARG A 53 -8.03 12.01 8.63
CA ARG A 53 -9.37 11.99 8.03
C ARG A 53 -9.37 12.68 6.68
N VAL A 54 -10.36 12.31 5.87
CA VAL A 54 -10.53 12.84 4.51
C VAL A 54 -11.97 13.27 4.28
N THR A 55 -12.14 14.43 3.67
CA THR A 55 -13.41 14.89 3.11
C THR A 55 -13.23 15.15 1.63
N ILE A 56 -14.13 14.63 0.80
CA ILE A 56 -14.08 14.80 -0.65
C ILE A 56 -15.10 15.85 -1.07
N LYS A 57 -14.67 16.78 -1.93
CA LYS A 57 -15.53 17.73 -2.65
C LYS A 57 -15.58 17.37 -4.12
N LEU A 58 -16.64 17.80 -4.80
CA LEU A 58 -16.75 17.69 -6.25
C LEU A 58 -16.97 19.07 -6.86
N ASP A 59 -16.10 19.45 -7.80
CA ASP A 59 -16.09 20.77 -8.46
C ASP A 59 -16.24 21.95 -7.48
N GLY A 60 -15.51 21.88 -6.35
CA GLY A 60 -15.53 22.88 -5.27
C GLY A 60 -16.77 22.84 -4.37
N GLN A 61 -17.70 21.92 -4.61
CA GLN A 61 -18.92 21.81 -3.80
C GLN A 61 -18.77 20.76 -2.70
N ASP A 62 -19.29 21.06 -1.53
CA ASP A 62 -19.45 20.09 -0.46
C ASP A 62 -20.51 19.06 -0.87
N VAL A 63 -20.18 17.77 -0.71
CA VAL A 63 -21.09 16.66 -0.99
C VAL A 63 -21.10 15.71 0.21
N ASP A 64 -22.27 15.20 0.58
CA ASP A 64 -22.36 14.22 1.67
C ASP A 64 -22.00 12.81 1.20
N ALA A 65 -22.17 12.53 -0.09
CA ALA A 65 -21.93 11.22 -0.67
C ALA A 65 -21.49 11.32 -2.14
N ILE A 66 -20.78 10.28 -2.59
CA ILE A 66 -20.28 10.12 -3.96
C ILE A 66 -21.15 9.11 -4.71
N GLY A 67 -21.56 9.48 -5.93
CA GLY A 67 -22.35 8.66 -6.83
C GLY A 67 -23.79 8.43 -6.37
N GLY A 68 -24.58 7.79 -7.24
CA GLY A 68 -25.97 7.45 -6.95
C GLY A 68 -26.14 6.37 -5.87
N GLU A 69 -25.08 5.66 -5.52
CA GLU A 69 -25.00 4.63 -4.49
C GLU A 69 -24.86 5.18 -3.07
N GLY A 70 -24.59 6.47 -2.93
CA GLY A 70 -24.52 7.13 -1.63
C GLY A 70 -23.30 6.74 -0.79
N VAL A 71 -22.14 6.50 -1.41
CA VAL A 71 -20.89 6.25 -0.67
C VAL A 71 -20.49 7.54 0.08
N PRO A 72 -20.31 7.51 1.40
CA PRO A 72 -19.96 8.71 2.18
C PRO A 72 -18.76 9.46 1.62
N ALA A 73 -18.77 10.79 1.78
CA ALA A 73 -17.72 11.69 1.28
C ALA A 73 -17.06 12.54 2.38
N VAL A 74 -17.58 12.50 3.61
CA VAL A 74 -17.21 13.41 4.69
C VAL A 74 -16.65 12.65 5.87
N ASP A 75 -15.55 13.17 6.45
CA ASP A 75 -14.92 12.70 7.69
C ASP A 75 -14.54 11.21 7.68
N LEU A 76 -13.99 10.75 6.56
CA LEU A 76 -13.65 9.36 6.29
C LEU A 76 -12.27 9.01 6.85
N ASP A 77 -12.12 7.79 7.33
CA ASP A 77 -10.82 7.20 7.64
C ASP A 77 -10.69 5.76 7.04
N ARG A 78 -9.55 5.12 7.27
CA ARG A 78 -9.26 3.77 6.73
C ARG A 78 -10.21 2.71 7.28
N THR A 79 -10.76 2.89 8.49
CA THR A 79 -11.65 1.90 9.12
C THR A 79 -13.01 1.80 8.43
N ASP A 80 -13.42 2.84 7.69
CA ASP A 80 -14.64 2.84 6.89
C ASP A 80 -14.56 1.87 5.68
N PHE A 81 -13.34 1.42 5.32
CA PHE A 81 -13.09 0.62 4.12
C PHE A 81 -12.54 -0.77 4.42
N THR A 82 -12.64 -1.25 5.66
CA THR A 82 -12.12 -2.57 6.06
C THR A 82 -12.71 -3.73 5.24
N ASN A 83 -13.94 -3.58 4.76
CA ASN A 83 -14.63 -4.56 3.93
C ASN A 83 -14.10 -4.67 2.48
N VAL A 84 -13.31 -3.71 2.03
CA VAL A 84 -12.67 -3.69 0.69
C VAL A 84 -11.15 -3.64 0.77
N THR A 85 -10.59 -3.64 1.97
CA THR A 85 -9.15 -3.71 2.19
C THR A 85 -8.69 -5.18 2.15
N PRO A 86 -7.66 -5.53 1.36
CA PRO A 86 -7.09 -6.87 1.37
C PRO A 86 -6.59 -7.24 2.78
N ALA A 87 -6.75 -8.49 3.22
CA ALA A 87 -6.33 -8.92 4.55
C ALA A 87 -4.83 -8.69 4.85
N VAL A 88 -4.01 -8.61 3.80
CA VAL A 88 -2.62 -8.12 3.84
C VAL A 88 -2.49 -7.00 2.82
N LEU A 89 -2.01 -5.84 3.23
CA LEU A 89 -1.77 -4.68 2.37
C LEU A 89 -0.37 -4.13 2.63
N VAL A 90 0.52 -4.24 1.65
CA VAL A 90 1.83 -3.58 1.68
C VAL A 90 1.66 -2.13 1.23
N GLU A 91 2.07 -1.18 2.07
CA GLU A 91 1.99 0.26 1.78
C GLU A 91 3.34 0.82 1.34
N SER A 92 4.42 0.22 1.80
CA SER A 92 5.79 0.55 1.38
C SER A 92 6.59 -0.74 1.17
N PRO A 93 7.34 -0.86 0.06
CA PRO A 93 7.46 0.08 -1.07
C PRO A 93 6.16 0.19 -1.89
N THR A 94 5.99 1.33 -2.58
CA THR A 94 4.88 1.52 -3.53
C THR A 94 5.14 0.81 -4.86
N PRO A 95 4.11 0.44 -5.63
CA PRO A 95 4.26 -0.16 -6.94
C PRO A 95 5.17 0.66 -7.87
N GLY A 96 6.19 0.00 -8.44
CA GLY A 96 7.17 0.62 -9.32
C GLY A 96 8.31 1.36 -8.61
N ALA A 97 8.34 1.38 -7.29
CA ALA A 97 9.44 1.97 -6.52
C ALA A 97 10.78 1.28 -6.84
N SER A 98 11.86 2.05 -6.89
CA SER A 98 13.22 1.51 -6.96
C SER A 98 13.67 1.08 -5.56
N VAL A 99 14.15 -0.15 -5.45
CA VAL A 99 14.53 -0.76 -4.17
C VAL A 99 15.98 -1.22 -4.16
N ALA A 100 16.57 -1.22 -2.97
CA ALA A 100 17.92 -1.72 -2.71
C ALA A 100 17.98 -2.31 -1.30
N SER A 101 18.99 -3.14 -1.03
CA SER A 101 19.28 -3.66 0.31
C SER A 101 20.02 -2.61 1.16
N PRO A 102 19.64 -2.40 2.43
CA PRO A 102 18.50 -2.98 3.11
C PRO A 102 17.17 -2.38 2.65
N LEU A 103 16.16 -3.22 2.46
CA LEU A 103 14.81 -2.81 2.08
C LEU A 103 13.88 -2.82 3.29
N LYS A 104 13.31 -1.67 3.60
CA LYS A 104 12.25 -1.56 4.60
C LYS A 104 10.90 -1.78 3.93
N VAL A 105 10.11 -2.69 4.51
CA VAL A 105 8.75 -3.01 4.06
C VAL A 105 7.79 -2.75 5.21
N SER A 106 6.67 -2.11 4.93
CA SER A 106 5.63 -1.85 5.93
C SER A 106 4.24 -1.90 5.32
N GLY A 107 3.24 -2.10 6.17
CA GLY A 107 1.85 -2.19 5.76
C GLY A 107 0.93 -2.52 6.93
N ILE A 108 -0.30 -2.89 6.59
CA ILE A 108 -1.30 -3.33 7.54
C ILE A 108 -1.76 -4.75 7.23
N ALA A 109 -2.13 -5.50 8.27
CA ALA A 109 -2.65 -6.84 8.10
C ALA A 109 -3.73 -7.18 9.13
N ASN A 110 -4.63 -8.08 8.74
CA ASN A 110 -5.60 -8.72 9.61
C ASN A 110 -5.53 -10.23 9.35
N THR A 111 -4.45 -10.85 9.81
CA THR A 111 -4.13 -12.26 9.60
C THR A 111 -4.32 -13.06 10.86
N PHE A 112 -4.41 -14.40 10.73
CA PHE A 112 -4.50 -15.27 11.87
C PHE A 112 -3.22 -15.18 12.72
N GLU A 113 -3.39 -15.02 14.04
CA GLU A 113 -2.29 -14.82 15.02
C GLU A 113 -1.35 -13.65 14.69
N ALA A 114 -1.82 -12.69 13.90
CA ALA A 114 -1.05 -11.53 13.45
C ALA A 114 0.21 -11.90 12.61
N VAL A 115 0.30 -13.10 12.09
CA VAL A 115 1.47 -13.58 11.33
C VAL A 115 1.37 -13.13 9.88
N VAL A 116 2.45 -12.54 9.36
CA VAL A 116 2.61 -12.14 7.96
C VAL A 116 3.88 -12.78 7.41
N SER A 117 3.73 -13.67 6.45
CA SER A 117 4.84 -14.25 5.69
C SER A 117 5.18 -13.36 4.49
N TYR A 118 6.45 -13.34 4.10
CA TYR A 118 6.87 -12.56 2.94
C TYR A 118 7.91 -13.28 2.08
N THR A 119 7.95 -12.91 0.83
CA THR A 119 8.94 -13.33 -0.17
C THR A 119 9.33 -12.12 -1.01
N ILE A 120 10.63 -11.94 -1.25
CA ILE A 120 11.15 -10.91 -2.15
C ILE A 120 11.84 -11.61 -3.31
N ALA A 121 11.39 -11.32 -4.53
CA ALA A 121 11.96 -11.85 -5.76
C ALA A 121 12.56 -10.72 -6.60
N ASP A 122 13.74 -10.94 -7.19
CA ASP A 122 14.44 -9.98 -8.04
C ASP A 122 13.93 -9.97 -9.50
N GLY A 123 14.60 -9.22 -10.37
CA GLY A 123 14.20 -9.03 -11.77
C GLY A 123 14.14 -10.31 -12.64
N ASP A 124 14.81 -11.39 -12.24
CA ASP A 124 14.74 -12.70 -12.88
C ASP A 124 13.73 -13.65 -12.16
N GLY A 125 13.07 -13.19 -11.12
CA GLY A 125 12.16 -13.98 -10.30
C GLY A 125 12.87 -14.88 -9.28
N LEU A 126 14.17 -14.66 -9.04
CA LEU A 126 14.91 -15.39 -8.01
C LEU A 126 14.51 -14.83 -6.62
N ILE A 127 14.14 -15.73 -5.72
CA ILE A 127 13.91 -15.37 -4.32
C ILE A 127 15.23 -14.93 -3.70
N VAL A 128 15.30 -13.68 -3.26
CA VAL A 128 16.49 -13.07 -2.65
C VAL A 128 16.38 -12.96 -1.15
N ASP A 129 15.15 -12.99 -0.63
CA ASP A 129 14.86 -13.08 0.80
C ASP A 129 13.43 -13.58 1.02
N GLU A 130 13.22 -14.30 2.13
CA GLU A 130 11.90 -14.74 2.59
C GLU A 130 11.91 -14.85 4.12
N GLY A 131 10.75 -14.68 4.72
CA GLY A 131 10.64 -14.77 6.16
C GLY A 131 9.24 -14.50 6.67
N VAL A 132 9.19 -14.23 7.97
CA VAL A 132 7.95 -13.99 8.70
C VAL A 132 8.11 -12.76 9.59
N THR A 133 7.08 -11.95 9.68
CA THR A 133 6.96 -10.84 10.64
C THR A 133 5.61 -10.92 11.34
N ASN A 134 5.41 -10.10 12.37
CA ASN A 134 4.15 -10.00 13.05
C ASN A 134 3.56 -8.59 12.89
N ALA A 135 2.27 -8.54 12.65
CA ALA A 135 1.51 -7.31 12.79
C ALA A 135 1.27 -6.99 14.28
N SER A 136 0.99 -5.74 14.60
CA SER A 136 0.70 -5.28 15.97
C SER A 136 -0.62 -5.83 16.51
N ALA A 137 -1.51 -6.34 15.66
CA ALA A 137 -2.76 -7.03 15.98
C ALA A 137 -3.12 -8.02 14.85
N GLY A 138 -4.11 -8.88 15.09
CA GLY A 138 -4.59 -9.87 14.10
C GLY A 138 -5.86 -10.53 14.55
N THR A 139 -6.27 -11.58 13.84
CA THR A 139 -7.45 -12.40 14.15
C THR A 139 -8.72 -11.55 14.33
N GLY A 140 -9.06 -10.78 13.29
CA GLY A 140 -10.24 -9.91 13.28
C GLY A 140 -9.95 -8.43 13.60
N THR A 141 -8.70 -8.10 13.94
CA THR A 141 -8.25 -6.72 14.21
C THR A 141 -7.10 -6.37 13.28
N TRP A 142 -7.15 -5.20 12.66
CA TRP A 142 -6.07 -4.67 11.84
C TRP A 142 -4.89 -4.25 12.69
N GLY A 143 -3.69 -4.61 12.26
CA GLY A 143 -2.43 -4.23 12.89
C GLY A 143 -1.40 -3.81 11.86
N ASP A 144 -0.51 -2.89 12.25
CA ASP A 144 0.63 -2.49 11.43
C ASP A 144 1.72 -3.55 11.47
N PHE A 145 2.36 -3.82 10.36
CA PHE A 145 3.57 -4.63 10.29
C PHE A 145 4.71 -3.87 9.63
N GLU A 146 5.93 -4.20 10.06
CA GLU A 146 7.15 -3.66 9.49
C GLU A 146 8.26 -4.68 9.59
N PHE A 147 9.10 -4.77 8.56
CA PHE A 147 10.33 -5.53 8.60
C PHE A 147 11.40 -4.89 7.71
N THR A 148 12.65 -5.26 7.95
CA THR A 148 13.77 -4.88 7.10
C THR A 148 14.42 -6.13 6.53
N SER A 149 14.44 -6.22 5.22
CA SER A 149 15.07 -7.30 4.47
C SER A 149 16.49 -6.88 4.04
N THR A 150 17.44 -7.77 4.25
CA THR A 150 18.82 -7.57 3.80
C THR A 150 19.23 -8.71 2.87
N PHE A 151 19.45 -8.38 1.63
CA PHE A 151 19.79 -9.34 0.58
C PHE A 151 21.08 -8.92 -0.15
N GLY A 152 21.70 -9.88 -0.80
CA GLY A 152 22.95 -9.70 -1.56
C GLY A 152 22.72 -9.08 -2.95
N ALA A 153 23.55 -9.49 -3.91
CA ALA A 153 23.42 -9.05 -5.29
C ALA A 153 22.12 -9.56 -5.92
N THR A 154 21.42 -8.66 -6.61
CA THR A 154 20.16 -8.93 -7.30
C THR A 154 20.31 -8.75 -8.81
N LYS A 155 19.41 -9.33 -9.58
CA LYS A 155 19.30 -9.06 -11.00
C LYS A 155 18.45 -7.81 -11.23
N PRO A 156 18.94 -6.87 -12.08
CA PRO A 156 18.16 -5.68 -12.42
C PRO A 156 16.87 -6.05 -13.14
N GLY A 157 15.82 -5.28 -12.92
CA GLY A 157 14.53 -5.50 -13.56
C GLY A 157 13.36 -5.27 -12.64
N ILE A 158 12.20 -5.73 -13.06
CA ILE A 158 11.00 -5.71 -12.26
C ILE A 158 10.91 -7.02 -11.48
N GLY A 159 11.04 -6.92 -10.17
CA GLY A 159 10.78 -7.99 -9.23
C GLY A 159 9.58 -7.68 -8.35
N GLU A 160 9.40 -8.40 -7.26
CA GLU A 160 8.19 -8.30 -6.43
C GLU A 160 8.51 -8.40 -4.94
N VAL A 161 7.78 -7.62 -4.14
CA VAL A 161 7.61 -7.84 -2.70
C VAL A 161 6.24 -8.48 -2.52
N ILE A 162 6.21 -9.70 -2.01
CA ILE A 162 4.99 -10.48 -1.83
C ILE A 162 4.78 -10.68 -0.33
N ALA A 163 3.62 -10.30 0.18
CA ALA A 163 3.21 -10.55 1.55
C ALA A 163 1.91 -11.38 1.57
N TYR A 164 1.80 -12.30 2.49
CA TYR A 164 0.70 -13.26 2.53
C TYR A 164 0.54 -13.87 3.94
N GLN A 165 -0.54 -14.60 4.16
CA GLN A 165 -0.61 -15.52 5.27
C GLN A 165 -0.58 -16.97 4.77
N GLU A 166 -0.11 -17.87 5.64
CA GLU A 166 -0.16 -19.32 5.37
C GLU A 166 -1.45 -19.90 5.92
N SER A 167 -2.11 -20.71 5.10
CA SER A 167 -3.29 -21.47 5.51
C SER A 167 -2.95 -22.45 6.61
N ALA A 168 -3.62 -22.34 7.76
CA ALA A 168 -3.46 -23.30 8.86
C ALA A 168 -3.88 -24.75 8.48
N LYS A 169 -4.59 -24.90 7.35
CA LYS A 169 -5.06 -26.19 6.88
C LYS A 169 -3.98 -27.01 6.18
N ASP A 170 -3.18 -26.35 5.34
CA ASP A 170 -2.29 -27.05 4.40
C ASP A 170 -1.00 -26.26 4.06
N GLY A 171 -0.76 -25.10 4.70
CA GLY A 171 0.41 -24.26 4.46
C GLY A 171 0.39 -23.52 3.12
N SER A 172 -0.71 -23.56 2.37
CA SER A 172 -0.81 -22.80 1.13
C SER A 172 -0.85 -21.29 1.39
N GLN A 173 -0.30 -20.51 0.46
CA GLN A 173 -0.37 -19.05 0.52
C GLN A 173 -1.80 -18.59 0.24
N ILE A 174 -2.35 -17.77 1.14
CA ILE A 174 -3.66 -17.13 1.02
C ILE A 174 -3.51 -15.64 1.32
N ASP A 175 -4.50 -14.85 0.90
CA ASP A 175 -4.50 -13.39 1.07
C ASP A 175 -3.22 -12.72 0.54
N VAL A 176 -2.74 -13.20 -0.60
CA VAL A 176 -1.49 -12.78 -1.22
C VAL A 176 -1.62 -11.35 -1.75
N TYR A 177 -0.70 -10.49 -1.34
CA TYR A 177 -0.54 -9.14 -1.85
C TYR A 177 0.85 -8.96 -2.45
N SER A 178 0.91 -8.66 -3.74
CA SER A 178 2.17 -8.47 -4.47
C SER A 178 2.34 -7.02 -4.89
N VAL A 179 3.54 -6.48 -4.66
CA VAL A 179 3.95 -5.14 -5.08
C VAL A 179 5.11 -5.27 -6.05
N PRO A 180 4.92 -4.92 -7.35
CA PRO A 180 6.02 -4.88 -8.30
C PRO A 180 6.98 -3.74 -7.95
N VAL A 181 8.28 -4.06 -7.89
CA VAL A 181 9.35 -3.11 -7.55
C VAL A 181 10.49 -3.19 -8.57
N ARG A 182 11.34 -2.16 -8.63
CA ARG A 182 12.47 -2.12 -9.55
C ARG A 182 13.77 -2.36 -8.80
N PHE A 183 14.45 -3.43 -9.15
CA PHE A 183 15.84 -3.65 -8.75
C PHE A 183 16.77 -2.95 -9.73
N GLY A 184 17.66 -2.09 -9.23
CA GLY A 184 18.69 -1.41 -10.01
C GLY A 184 19.87 -2.35 -10.34
N GLU A 185 20.75 -1.93 -11.25
CA GLU A 185 22.04 -2.60 -11.43
C GLU A 185 22.84 -2.50 -10.13
N SER A 186 23.34 -3.65 -9.66
CA SER A 186 24.27 -3.66 -8.53
C SER A 186 25.51 -2.85 -8.94
N THR A 187 25.68 -1.67 -8.38
CA THR A 187 26.97 -0.97 -8.51
C THR A 187 28.02 -1.86 -7.85
N PRO A 188 29.02 -2.35 -8.59
CA PRO A 188 30.09 -3.12 -7.96
C PRO A 188 30.75 -2.22 -6.92
N SER A 189 30.82 -2.67 -5.68
CA SER A 189 31.59 -1.99 -4.62
C SER A 189 33.02 -1.82 -5.15
N THR A 190 33.45 -0.59 -5.36
CA THR A 190 34.86 -0.29 -5.67
C THR A 190 35.70 -0.92 -4.56
N PRO A 191 36.63 -1.84 -4.86
CA PRO A 191 37.47 -2.41 -3.85
C PRO A 191 38.28 -1.27 -3.18
N GLU A 192 38.23 -1.22 -1.87
CA GLU A 192 39.02 -0.29 -1.06
C GLU A 192 40.49 -0.44 -1.47
N PRO A 193 41.22 0.65 -1.80
CA PRO A 193 42.61 0.55 -2.17
C PRO A 193 43.39 -0.03 -0.99
N PRO A 194 44.38 -0.91 -1.22
CA PRO A 194 45.17 -1.52 -0.17
C PRO A 194 45.85 -0.42 0.65
N SER A 195 45.64 -0.45 1.98
CA SER A 195 46.32 0.40 2.93
C SER A 195 47.82 0.11 2.81
N THR A 196 48.56 1.11 2.35
CA THR A 196 50.02 1.06 2.24
C THR A 196 50.62 1.06 3.65
N PRO A 197 51.62 0.21 3.92
CA PRO A 197 52.27 0.10 5.23
C PRO A 197 53.10 1.33 5.62
#